data_4ce6f4ecfd53f880a9b4d952c657e019
#
_entry.id   4ce6f4ecfd53f880a9b4d952c657e019
#
_cell.length_a   1.000
_cell.length_b   1.000
_cell.length_c   1.000
_cell.angle_alpha   90.00
_cell.angle_beta   90.00
_cell.angle_gamma   90.00
#
_symmetry.space_group_name_H-M   'P 1'
#
loop_
_entity.id
_entity.type
_entity.pdbx_description
1 polymer ?
#
loop_
_entity_poly.entity_id
_entity_poly.type
_entity_poly.pdbx_seq_one_letter_code
_entity_poly.pdbx_strand_id
1 'polypeptide(L)'
;AAITEGRCAVLQGSVADMIFADDWFDTVTAFETVYFWPDLPQCFREVYRVLKPGGTFLICNESNGDTDKDEKWTEIIGGMTIYKDAELKTYLEQASFHDVQIHKKKSWLCITAQK
;
A
#
# COMPACT_ATOMS: atom_id res chain seq x y z
N ALA A 1 26.06 -9.32 1.94
CA ALA A 1 24.78 -8.59 1.90
C ALA A 1 23.60 -9.55 1.75
N ALA A 2 22.39 -9.12 2.14
CA ALA A 2 21.20 -9.99 2.14
C ALA A 2 20.87 -10.54 0.75
N ILE A 3 21.08 -9.77 -0.32
CA ILE A 3 20.79 -10.18 -1.69
C ILE A 3 21.71 -11.33 -2.12
N THR A 4 23.00 -11.21 -1.87
CA THR A 4 23.98 -12.24 -2.25
C THR A 4 23.83 -13.51 -1.42
N GLU A 5 23.30 -13.41 -0.21
CA GLU A 5 23.03 -14.54 0.68
C GLU A 5 21.69 -15.23 0.40
N GLY A 6 20.91 -14.74 -0.56
CA GLY A 6 19.61 -15.29 -0.88
C GLY A 6 18.48 -14.92 0.07
N ARG A 7 18.73 -13.97 1.01
CA ARG A 7 17.72 -13.51 1.97
C ARG A 7 16.86 -12.35 1.45
N CYS A 8 17.25 -11.76 0.32
CA CYS A 8 16.56 -10.64 -0.28
C CYS A 8 16.63 -10.73 -1.80
N ALA A 9 15.54 -10.37 -2.46
CA ALA A 9 15.49 -10.25 -3.92
C ALA A 9 14.85 -8.91 -4.30
N VAL A 10 15.38 -8.29 -5.37
CA VAL A 10 14.80 -7.08 -5.93
C VAL A 10 14.32 -7.40 -7.34
N LEU A 11 13.02 -7.22 -7.57
CA LEU A 11 12.36 -7.59 -8.82
C LEU A 11 11.60 -6.40 -9.39
N GLN A 12 11.55 -6.30 -10.70
CA GLN A 12 10.71 -5.33 -11.39
C GLN A 12 9.35 -5.96 -11.69
N GLY A 13 8.27 -5.22 -11.45
CA GLY A 13 6.94 -5.72 -11.72
C GLY A 13 5.87 -4.71 -11.35
N SER A 14 4.62 -5.10 -11.51
CA SER A 14 3.46 -4.29 -11.15
C SER A 14 2.74 -4.87 -9.94
N VAL A 15 2.32 -3.99 -9.02
CA VAL A 15 1.51 -4.40 -7.86
C VAL A 15 0.14 -4.91 -8.30
N ALA A 16 -0.36 -4.45 -9.44
CA ALA A 16 -1.65 -4.88 -9.97
C ALA A 16 -1.64 -6.32 -10.50
N ASP A 17 -0.46 -6.88 -10.76
CA ASP A 17 -0.30 -8.24 -11.29
C ASP A 17 1.06 -8.78 -10.85
N MET A 18 1.13 -9.32 -9.65
CA MET A 18 2.37 -9.81 -9.06
C MET A 18 2.61 -11.29 -9.41
N ILE A 19 3.88 -11.63 -9.63
CA ILE A 19 4.30 -12.98 -10.00
C ILE A 19 4.30 -13.99 -8.84
N PHE A 20 4.06 -13.52 -7.62
CA PHE A 20 4.12 -14.37 -6.43
C PHE A 20 2.87 -15.22 -6.29
N ALA A 21 3.03 -16.39 -5.67
CA ALA A 21 1.92 -17.28 -5.37
C ALA A 21 0.99 -16.69 -4.30
N ASP A 22 -0.21 -17.26 -4.21
CA ASP A 22 -1.13 -16.96 -3.12
C ASP A 22 -0.49 -17.34 -1.77
N ASP A 23 -0.82 -16.60 -0.71
CA ASP A 23 -0.41 -16.91 0.65
C ASP A 23 1.12 -17.05 0.80
N TRP A 24 1.87 -16.14 0.16
CA TRP A 24 3.33 -16.21 0.09
C TRP A 24 4.02 -15.41 1.19
N PHE A 25 3.49 -14.23 1.55
CA PHE A 25 4.16 -13.30 2.46
C PHE A 25 3.45 -13.19 3.81
N ASP A 26 4.24 -13.03 4.87
CA ASP A 26 3.74 -12.72 6.21
C ASP A 26 3.34 -11.25 6.35
N THR A 27 4.10 -10.36 5.70
CA THR A 27 3.90 -8.91 5.75
C THR A 27 4.21 -8.30 4.39
N VAL A 28 3.39 -7.34 3.98
CA VAL A 28 3.63 -6.49 2.81
C VAL A 28 3.65 -5.04 3.30
N THR A 29 4.63 -4.27 2.86
CA THR A 29 4.75 -2.86 3.22
C THR A 29 4.77 -1.98 1.97
N ALA A 30 4.18 -0.79 2.08
CA ALA A 30 4.19 0.22 1.03
C ALA A 30 4.50 1.58 1.66
N PHE A 31 5.73 2.06 1.47
CA PHE A 31 6.19 3.35 1.98
C PHE A 31 6.25 4.34 0.83
N GLU A 32 5.43 5.40 0.87
CA GLU A 32 5.43 6.49 -0.12
C GLU A 32 5.17 6.03 -1.56
N THR A 33 4.50 4.90 -1.77
CA THR A 33 4.33 4.30 -3.11
C THR A 33 2.89 4.26 -3.60
N VAL A 34 1.91 4.19 -2.69
CA VAL A 34 0.49 4.02 -3.04
C VAL A 34 -0.02 5.15 -3.94
N TYR A 35 0.57 6.33 -3.84
CA TYR A 35 0.23 7.49 -4.70
C TYR A 35 0.32 7.17 -6.20
N PHE A 36 1.17 6.22 -6.56
CA PHE A 36 1.51 5.92 -7.95
C PHE A 36 0.91 4.60 -8.44
N TRP A 37 0.19 3.87 -7.58
CA TRP A 37 -0.36 2.57 -7.97
C TRP A 37 -1.54 2.75 -8.94
N PRO A 38 -1.50 2.06 -10.10
CA PRO A 38 -2.65 2.06 -11.01
C PRO A 38 -3.75 1.16 -10.43
N ASP A 39 -5.02 1.47 -10.74
CA ASP A 39 -6.16 0.64 -10.34
C ASP A 39 -6.03 0.15 -8.89
N LEU A 40 -6.16 1.07 -7.95
CA LEU A 40 -5.93 0.79 -6.54
C LEU A 40 -6.74 -0.41 -6.00
N PRO A 41 -8.03 -0.59 -6.35
CA PRO A 41 -8.76 -1.78 -5.93
C PRO A 41 -8.09 -3.09 -6.37
N GLN A 42 -7.59 -3.16 -7.61
CA GLN A 42 -6.89 -4.35 -8.10
C GLN A 42 -5.56 -4.56 -7.39
N CYS A 43 -4.81 -3.48 -7.14
CA CYS A 43 -3.55 -3.56 -6.39
C CYS A 43 -3.78 -4.12 -4.99
N PHE A 44 -4.81 -3.66 -4.30
CA PHE A 44 -5.13 -4.15 -2.96
C PHE A 44 -5.59 -5.61 -2.98
N ARG A 45 -6.33 -6.03 -4.01
CA ARG A 45 -6.68 -7.45 -4.17
C ARG A 45 -5.44 -8.33 -4.37
N GLU A 46 -4.47 -7.86 -5.14
CA GLU A 46 -3.21 -8.57 -5.35
C GLU A 46 -2.39 -8.67 -4.04
N VAL A 47 -2.31 -7.59 -3.27
CA VAL A 47 -1.65 -7.63 -1.96
C VAL A 47 -2.35 -8.63 -1.04
N TYR A 48 -3.68 -8.62 -1.01
CA TYR A 48 -4.47 -9.58 -0.24
C TYR A 48 -4.18 -11.02 -0.67
N ARG A 49 -4.13 -11.26 -1.97
CA ARG A 49 -3.86 -12.59 -2.52
C ARG A 49 -2.51 -13.15 -2.05
N VAL A 50 -1.45 -12.34 -2.12
CA VAL A 50 -0.09 -12.81 -1.80
C VAL A 50 0.20 -12.84 -0.30
N LEU A 51 -0.62 -12.24 0.54
CA LEU A 51 -0.48 -12.34 1.99
C LEU A 51 -1.01 -13.67 2.50
N LYS A 52 -0.32 -14.25 3.49
CA LYS A 52 -0.81 -15.41 4.22
C LYS A 52 -2.00 -15.02 5.08
N PRO A 53 -2.93 -15.95 5.40
CA PRO A 53 -3.96 -15.71 6.41
C PRO A 53 -3.35 -15.21 7.73
N GLY A 54 -3.88 -14.12 8.25
CA GLY A 54 -3.30 -13.43 9.42
C GLY A 54 -2.15 -12.49 9.11
N GLY A 55 -1.73 -12.40 7.84
CA GLY A 55 -0.68 -11.48 7.41
C GLY A 55 -1.10 -10.03 7.48
N THR A 56 -0.14 -9.12 7.53
CA THR A 56 -0.35 -7.69 7.70
C THR A 56 0.08 -6.91 6.46
N PHE A 57 -0.74 -5.96 6.05
CA PHE A 57 -0.40 -4.95 5.05
C PHE A 57 -0.21 -3.61 5.76
N LEU A 58 0.95 -2.99 5.60
CA LEU A 58 1.28 -1.70 6.19
C LEU A 58 1.49 -0.66 5.08
N ILE A 59 0.73 0.42 5.15
CA ILE A 59 0.88 1.58 4.26
C ILE A 59 1.36 2.76 5.11
N CYS A 60 2.43 3.43 4.68
CA CYS A 60 2.90 4.66 5.31
C CYS A 60 3.12 5.73 4.25
N ASN A 61 2.39 6.82 4.35
CA ASN A 61 2.44 7.96 3.43
C ASN A 61 2.71 9.25 4.20
N GLU A 62 3.56 10.09 3.65
CA GLU A 62 3.79 11.43 4.20
C GLU A 62 2.62 12.37 3.93
N SER A 63 1.97 12.24 2.78
CA SER A 63 0.80 13.04 2.41
C SER A 63 -0.47 12.25 2.61
N ASN A 64 -1.39 12.78 3.41
CA ASN A 64 -2.63 12.10 3.80
C ASN A 64 -3.90 12.69 3.19
N GLY A 65 -3.77 13.69 2.32
CA GLY A 65 -4.90 14.34 1.65
C GLY A 65 -5.64 15.37 2.49
N ASP A 66 -5.18 15.65 3.71
CA ASP A 66 -5.86 16.55 4.64
C ASP A 66 -5.40 18.01 4.53
N THR A 67 -4.38 18.31 3.71
CA THR A 67 -3.80 19.65 3.58
C THR A 67 -3.79 20.14 2.14
N ASP A 68 -3.85 21.48 1.94
CA ASP A 68 -3.75 22.09 0.61
C ASP A 68 -2.42 21.82 -0.09
N LYS A 69 -1.37 21.54 0.68
CA LYS A 69 -0.06 21.18 0.12
C LYS A 69 -0.10 19.93 -0.73
N ASP A 70 -1.01 19.00 -0.41
CA ASP A 70 -1.13 17.73 -1.11
C ASP A 70 -1.64 17.93 -2.55
N GLU A 71 -2.50 18.90 -2.78
CA GLU A 71 -2.99 19.24 -4.13
C GLU A 71 -1.86 19.73 -5.04
N LYS A 72 -0.91 20.48 -4.48
CA LYS A 72 0.24 20.99 -5.25
C LYS A 72 1.12 19.84 -5.74
N TRP A 73 1.30 18.80 -4.96
CA TRP A 73 2.09 17.63 -5.37
C TRP A 73 1.45 16.90 -6.53
N THR A 74 0.12 16.77 -6.54
CA THR A 74 -0.59 16.11 -7.66
C THR A 74 -0.50 16.91 -8.95
N GLU A 75 -0.41 18.24 -8.86
CA GLU A 75 -0.20 19.11 -10.02
C GLU A 75 1.23 19.02 -10.58
N ILE A 76 2.23 18.89 -9.69
CA ILE A 76 3.65 18.89 -10.07
C ILE A 76 4.07 17.51 -10.61
N ILE A 77 3.60 16.43 -9.98
CA ILE A 77 4.00 15.05 -10.33
C ILE A 77 2.84 14.36 -11.05
N GLY A 78 3.00 14.17 -12.35
CA GLY A 78 2.00 13.44 -13.15
C GLY A 78 1.88 11.98 -12.69
N GLY A 79 0.65 11.45 -12.68
CA GLY A 79 0.37 10.09 -12.27
C GLY A 79 0.29 9.87 -10.75
N MET A 80 0.49 10.91 -9.96
CA MET A 80 0.36 10.84 -8.50
C MET A 80 -1.07 11.12 -8.07
N THR A 81 -1.62 10.28 -7.22
CA THR A 81 -2.92 10.50 -6.57
C THR A 81 -2.76 10.40 -5.06
N ILE A 82 -3.19 11.42 -4.33
CA ILE A 82 -3.15 11.42 -2.87
C ILE A 82 -4.52 11.02 -2.35
N TYR A 83 -4.57 9.93 -1.59
CA TYR A 83 -5.79 9.37 -1.05
C TYR A 83 -5.98 9.78 0.41
N LYS A 84 -7.22 10.10 0.78
CA LYS A 84 -7.57 10.29 2.18
C LYS A 84 -7.66 8.94 2.88
N ASP A 85 -7.50 8.95 4.20
CA ASP A 85 -7.58 7.75 5.03
C ASP A 85 -8.89 6.98 4.84
N ALA A 86 -10.02 7.70 4.77
CA ALA A 86 -11.33 7.09 4.57
C ALA A 86 -11.43 6.36 3.22
N GLU A 87 -10.83 6.92 2.17
CA GLU A 87 -10.79 6.28 0.85
C GLU A 87 -9.95 5.00 0.87
N LEU A 88 -8.77 5.06 1.48
CA LEU A 88 -7.89 3.88 1.59
C LEU A 88 -8.55 2.79 2.42
N LYS A 89 -9.18 3.15 3.53
CA LYS A 89 -9.91 2.19 4.35
C LYS A 89 -11.02 1.50 3.55
N THR A 90 -11.79 2.26 2.78
CA THR A 90 -12.86 1.71 1.95
C THR A 90 -12.31 0.71 0.93
N TYR A 91 -11.24 1.07 0.23
CA TYR A 91 -10.62 0.18 -0.76
C TYR A 91 -10.04 -1.08 -0.11
N LEU A 92 -9.44 -0.96 1.07
CA LEU A 92 -8.92 -2.12 1.80
C LEU A 92 -10.06 -3.06 2.21
N GLU A 93 -11.14 -2.53 2.74
CA GLU A 93 -12.30 -3.34 3.12
C GLU A 93 -12.97 -4.02 1.92
N GLN A 94 -13.03 -3.33 0.78
CA GLN A 94 -13.53 -3.91 -0.47
C GLN A 94 -12.64 -5.05 -0.98
N ALA A 95 -11.35 -5.01 -0.67
CA ALA A 95 -10.40 -6.08 -1.00
C ALA A 95 -10.43 -7.22 0.03
N SER A 96 -11.33 -7.19 0.98
CA SER A 96 -11.55 -8.19 2.04
C SER A 96 -10.62 -8.08 3.25
N PHE A 97 -9.81 -7.05 3.33
CA PHE A 97 -9.02 -6.78 4.55
C PHE A 97 -9.93 -6.46 5.72
N HIS A 98 -9.49 -6.81 6.92
CA HIS A 98 -10.20 -6.50 8.16
C HIS A 98 -9.24 -5.88 9.17
N ASP A 99 -9.78 -5.44 10.31
CA ASP A 99 -9.02 -4.79 11.39
C ASP A 99 -8.13 -3.68 10.84
N VAL A 100 -8.72 -2.81 10.01
CA VAL A 100 -8.02 -1.68 9.42
C VAL A 100 -7.85 -0.61 10.48
N GLN A 101 -6.60 -0.30 10.82
CA GLN A 101 -6.26 0.71 11.82
C GLN A 101 -5.52 1.87 11.16
N ILE A 102 -5.94 3.08 11.51
CA ILE A 102 -5.43 4.31 10.91
C ILE A 102 -4.72 5.12 11.99
N HIS A 103 -3.46 5.46 11.71
CA HIS A 103 -2.64 6.30 12.58
C HIS A 103 -2.20 7.54 11.81
N LYS A 104 -2.56 8.71 12.33
CA LYS A 104 -2.22 10.00 11.69
C LYS A 104 -1.44 10.86 12.67
N LYS A 105 -0.39 11.51 12.17
CA LYS A 105 0.38 12.50 12.94
C LYS A 105 0.83 13.58 11.98
N LYS A 106 0.30 14.80 12.13
CA LYS A 106 0.52 15.91 11.19
C LYS A 106 0.09 15.49 9.78
N SER A 107 0.99 15.51 8.80
CA SER A 107 0.71 15.04 7.44
C SER A 107 0.94 13.54 7.24
N TRP A 108 1.56 12.85 8.20
CA TRP A 108 1.84 11.42 8.10
C TRP A 108 0.58 10.57 8.30
N LEU A 109 0.50 9.53 7.52
CA LEU A 109 -0.58 8.54 7.58
C LEU A 109 0.03 7.14 7.54
N CYS A 110 -0.24 6.33 8.54
CA CYS A 110 0.11 4.92 8.54
C CYS A 110 -1.16 4.09 8.75
N ILE A 111 -1.35 3.09 7.90
CA ILE A 111 -2.51 2.20 7.97
C ILE A 111 -2.00 0.77 8.05
N THR A 112 -2.57 -0.01 8.98
CA THR A 112 -2.38 -1.44 9.02
C THR A 112 -3.69 -2.14 8.72
N ALA A 113 -3.62 -3.23 7.95
CA ALA A 113 -4.79 -4.04 7.60
C ALA A 113 -4.41 -5.51 7.67
N GLN A 114 -5.32 -6.35 8.11
CA GLN A 114 -5.09 -7.78 8.30
C GLN A 114 -5.84 -8.60 7.24
N LYS A 115 -5.20 -9.67 6.80
CA LYS A 115 -5.84 -10.65 5.93
C LYS A 115 -6.71 -11.65 6.72
#